data_5dc143488bb137d03bdd242a0c63abc1
#
_entry.id   5dc143488bb137d03bdd242a0c63abc1
#
_cell.length_a   1.000
_cell.length_b   1.000
_cell.length_c   1.000
_cell.angle_alpha   90.00
_cell.angle_beta   90.00
_cell.angle_gamma   90.00
#
_symmetry.space_group_name_H-M   'P 1'
#
loop_
_entity.id
_entity.type
_entity.pdbx_description
1 polymer ?
#
loop_
_entity_poly.entity_id
_entity_poly.type
_entity_poly.pdbx_seq_one_letter_code
_entity_poly.pdbx_strand_id
1 'polypeptide(L)'
;MHFTASDPQTLIDAVRQSGVRRYLIVGGAGSLEVAPGQRLIDLPDLPEAYKAEASKGAEFLDLLRKEGDLEWTFLSPSAEFVPGERTGTFRLGKDTLLSNEAGSRISFEDFAIALVDELERPQHIRARFTVGY
;
A
#
# COMPACT_ATOMS: atom_id res chain seq x y z
N MET A 1 13.76 -19.20 -5.39
CA MET A 1 12.40 -18.97 -5.90
C MET A 1 12.18 -17.48 -6.03
N HIS A 2 11.93 -17.03 -7.24
CA HIS A 2 11.64 -15.61 -7.47
C HIS A 2 10.15 -15.40 -7.38
N PHE A 3 9.74 -14.63 -6.38
CA PHE A 3 8.41 -14.04 -6.43
C PHE A 3 8.51 -12.80 -7.30
N THR A 4 8.10 -12.92 -8.54
CA THR A 4 7.93 -11.74 -9.35
C THR A 4 6.54 -11.18 -9.03
N ALA A 5 6.49 -9.95 -8.57
CA ALA A 5 5.24 -9.21 -8.47
C ALA A 5 4.63 -8.96 -9.87
N SER A 6 5.16 -9.63 -10.90
CA SER A 6 4.74 -9.45 -12.28
C SER A 6 3.39 -10.08 -12.59
N ASP A 7 2.88 -10.95 -11.73
CA ASP A 7 1.58 -11.59 -11.92
C ASP A 7 0.76 -11.55 -10.63
N PRO A 8 0.20 -10.36 -10.30
CA PRO A 8 -0.60 -10.21 -9.08
C PRO A 8 -1.84 -11.11 -9.06
N GLN A 9 -2.40 -11.43 -10.22
CA GLN A 9 -3.57 -12.32 -10.27
C GLN A 9 -3.21 -13.73 -9.80
N THR A 10 -2.02 -14.23 -10.14
CA THR A 10 -1.55 -15.53 -9.67
C THR A 10 -1.43 -15.56 -8.14
N LEU A 11 -0.93 -14.49 -7.54
CA LEU A 11 -0.84 -14.40 -6.08
C LEU A 11 -2.23 -14.39 -5.43
N ILE A 12 -3.16 -13.63 -5.97
CA ILE A 12 -4.55 -13.57 -5.47
C ILE A 12 -5.18 -14.95 -5.57
N ASP A 13 -5.03 -15.64 -6.69
CA ASP A 13 -5.59 -16.96 -6.89
C ASP A 13 -4.99 -17.98 -5.93
N ALA A 14 -3.68 -17.92 -5.70
CA ALA A 14 -2.99 -18.81 -4.77
C ALA A 14 -3.51 -18.64 -3.34
N VAL A 15 -3.69 -17.40 -2.90
CA VAL A 15 -4.23 -17.11 -1.57
C VAL A 15 -5.66 -17.64 -1.46
N ARG A 16 -6.50 -17.39 -2.48
CA ARG A 16 -7.87 -17.89 -2.50
C ARG A 16 -7.90 -19.42 -2.41
N GLN A 17 -7.05 -20.11 -3.17
CA GLN A 17 -6.98 -21.57 -3.18
C GLN A 17 -6.45 -22.16 -1.88
N SER A 18 -5.66 -21.39 -1.13
CA SER A 18 -5.11 -21.84 0.16
C SER A 18 -6.17 -21.95 1.25
N GLY A 19 -7.33 -21.33 1.07
CA GLY A 19 -8.38 -21.27 2.07
C GLY A 19 -8.21 -20.19 3.12
N VAL A 20 -7.11 -19.43 3.10
CA VAL A 20 -6.91 -18.28 3.98
C VAL A 20 -7.70 -17.09 3.43
N ARG A 21 -8.54 -16.49 4.26
CA ARG A 21 -9.40 -15.39 3.85
C ARG A 21 -8.75 -14.02 4.05
N ARG A 22 -8.01 -13.84 5.14
CA ARG A 22 -7.38 -12.56 5.48
C ARG A 22 -6.06 -12.40 4.72
N TYR A 23 -5.98 -11.37 3.89
CA TYR A 23 -4.81 -11.13 3.03
C TYR A 23 -4.38 -9.67 3.15
N LEU A 24 -3.25 -9.42 3.81
CA LEU A 24 -2.70 -8.08 3.98
C LEU A 24 -1.51 -7.89 3.04
N ILE A 25 -1.55 -6.85 2.23
CA ILE A 25 -0.52 -6.55 1.24
C ILE A 25 0.16 -5.25 1.62
N VAL A 26 1.49 -5.27 1.65
CA VAL A 26 2.30 -4.05 1.74
C VAL A 26 2.44 -3.51 0.33
N GLY A 27 1.76 -2.41 0.05
CA GLY A 27 1.76 -1.78 -1.26
C GLY A 27 2.77 -0.65 -1.35
N GLY A 28 2.73 0.07 -2.46
CA GLY A 28 3.53 1.26 -2.68
C GLY A 28 2.70 2.53 -2.58
N ALA A 29 3.38 3.68 -2.63
CA ALA A 29 2.75 4.99 -2.56
C ALA A 29 2.24 5.48 -3.93
N GLY A 30 2.64 4.81 -5.02
CA GLY A 30 2.40 5.29 -6.38
C GLY A 30 0.96 5.52 -6.76
N SER A 31 0.05 4.72 -6.22
CA SER A 31 -1.38 4.84 -6.52
C SER A 31 -2.13 5.82 -5.60
N LEU A 32 -1.44 6.43 -4.64
CA LEU A 32 -2.04 7.46 -3.79
C LEU A 32 -2.23 8.76 -4.57
N GLU A 33 -3.32 9.45 -4.30
CA GLU A 33 -3.64 10.71 -4.97
C GLU A 33 -2.88 11.87 -4.33
N VAL A 34 -2.26 12.70 -5.19
CA VAL A 34 -1.58 13.94 -4.79
C VAL A 34 -2.49 15.15 -5.02
N ALA A 35 -3.51 14.97 -5.84
CA ALA A 35 -4.56 15.96 -6.14
C ALA A 35 -5.77 15.15 -6.62
N PRO A 36 -6.99 15.71 -6.64
CA PRO A 36 -8.16 14.99 -7.12
C PRO A 36 -7.93 14.42 -8.53
N GLY A 37 -8.03 13.09 -8.64
CA GLY A 37 -7.85 12.38 -9.90
C GLY A 37 -6.41 12.26 -10.38
N GLN A 38 -5.42 12.74 -9.64
CA GLN A 38 -4.00 12.67 -10.01
C GLN A 38 -3.24 11.84 -8.98
N ARG A 39 -2.67 10.72 -9.42
CA ARG A 39 -1.88 9.85 -8.56
C ARG A 39 -0.40 10.25 -8.58
N LEU A 40 0.35 9.82 -7.58
CA LEU A 40 1.78 10.07 -7.51
C LEU A 40 2.50 9.56 -8.78
N ILE A 41 2.12 8.39 -9.29
CA ILE A 41 2.72 7.81 -10.50
C ILE A 41 2.43 8.61 -11.77
N ASP A 42 1.45 9.51 -11.72
CA ASP A 42 1.09 10.34 -12.88
C ASP A 42 1.96 11.60 -13.00
N LEU A 43 2.80 11.89 -12.00
CA LEU A 43 3.70 13.04 -12.03
C LEU A 43 4.79 12.83 -13.08
N PRO A 44 5.15 13.88 -13.85
CA PRO A 44 6.07 13.72 -15.00
C PRO A 44 7.53 13.51 -14.64
N ASP A 45 7.94 13.89 -13.43
CA ASP A 45 9.36 13.94 -13.07
C ASP A 45 9.87 12.69 -12.34
N LEU A 46 9.06 11.62 -12.28
CA LEU A 46 9.46 10.41 -11.60
C LEU A 46 10.40 9.55 -12.46
N PRO A 47 11.41 8.90 -11.85
CA PRO A 47 12.27 7.96 -12.58
C PRO A 47 11.46 6.82 -13.21
N GLU A 48 11.87 6.37 -14.39
CA GLU A 48 11.18 5.30 -15.11
C GLU A 48 11.11 3.99 -14.30
N ALA A 49 12.20 3.65 -13.61
CA ALA A 49 12.23 2.44 -12.79
C ALA A 49 11.18 2.50 -11.67
N TYR A 50 11.02 3.65 -11.06
CA TYR A 50 10.00 3.87 -10.03
C TYR A 50 8.60 3.72 -10.61
N LYS A 51 8.35 4.35 -11.76
CA LYS A 51 7.04 4.29 -12.43
C LYS A 51 6.66 2.87 -12.80
N ALA A 52 7.59 2.09 -13.33
CA ALA A 52 7.32 0.72 -13.73
C ALA A 52 6.88 -0.14 -12.54
N GLU A 53 7.59 -0.03 -11.43
CA GLU A 53 7.27 -0.78 -10.22
C GLU A 53 5.98 -0.30 -9.55
N ALA A 54 5.80 1.02 -9.47
CA ALA A 54 4.61 1.60 -8.88
C ALA A 54 3.35 1.29 -9.71
N SER A 55 3.49 1.20 -11.03
CA SER A 55 2.38 0.82 -11.90
C SER A 55 1.91 -0.61 -11.64
N LYS A 56 2.83 -1.53 -11.38
CA LYS A 56 2.49 -2.90 -11.00
C LYS A 56 1.73 -2.94 -9.69
N GLY A 57 2.15 -2.14 -8.71
CA GLY A 57 1.44 -2.02 -7.44
C GLY A 57 0.03 -1.48 -7.60
N ALA A 58 -0.14 -0.47 -8.45
CA ALA A 58 -1.45 0.08 -8.76
C ALA A 58 -2.36 -0.94 -9.45
N GLU A 59 -1.80 -1.72 -10.37
CA GLU A 59 -2.52 -2.82 -11.02
C GLU A 59 -2.97 -3.89 -10.02
N PHE A 60 -2.10 -4.22 -9.07
CA PHE A 60 -2.43 -5.17 -8.00
C PHE A 60 -3.64 -4.67 -7.20
N LEU A 61 -3.64 -3.41 -6.82
CA LEU A 61 -4.76 -2.81 -6.09
C LEU A 61 -6.06 -2.87 -6.90
N ASP A 62 -5.99 -2.57 -8.21
CA ASP A 62 -7.15 -2.63 -9.09
C ASP A 62 -7.74 -4.04 -9.15
N LEU A 63 -6.89 -5.05 -9.20
CA LEU A 63 -7.33 -6.45 -9.17
C LEU A 63 -7.97 -6.82 -7.84
N LEU A 64 -7.39 -6.36 -6.72
CA LEU A 64 -7.95 -6.60 -5.40
C LEU A 64 -9.33 -5.97 -5.25
N ARG A 65 -9.53 -4.78 -5.80
CA ARG A 65 -10.83 -4.10 -5.74
C ARG A 65 -11.95 -4.86 -6.47
N LYS A 66 -11.58 -5.76 -7.37
CA LYS A 66 -12.53 -6.64 -8.06
C LYS A 66 -12.72 -7.98 -7.33
N GLU A 67 -11.90 -8.23 -6.30
CA GLU A 67 -11.93 -9.50 -5.57
C GLU A 67 -12.95 -9.43 -4.45
N GLY A 68 -13.93 -10.35 -4.47
CA GLY A 68 -15.01 -10.38 -3.50
C GLY A 68 -14.90 -11.46 -2.42
N ASP A 69 -14.02 -12.45 -2.62
CA ASP A 69 -13.94 -13.60 -1.73
C ASP A 69 -12.92 -13.45 -0.61
N LEU A 70 -11.90 -12.62 -0.81
CA LEU A 70 -10.85 -12.41 0.18
C LEU A 70 -11.13 -11.18 1.03
N GLU A 71 -10.75 -11.26 2.29
CA GLU A 71 -10.74 -10.12 3.20
C GLU A 71 -9.36 -9.45 3.10
N TRP A 72 -9.15 -8.77 1.99
CA TRP A 72 -7.88 -8.14 1.69
C TRP A 72 -7.79 -6.74 2.30
N THR A 73 -6.55 -6.31 2.58
CA THR A 73 -6.21 -4.93 2.92
C THR A 73 -4.92 -4.58 2.20
N PHE A 74 -4.87 -3.40 1.62
CA PHE A 74 -3.70 -2.91 0.91
C PHE A 74 -3.18 -1.69 1.67
N LEU A 75 -2.03 -1.83 2.35
CA LEU A 75 -1.44 -0.75 3.12
C LEU A 75 -0.33 -0.09 2.32
N SER A 76 -0.56 1.17 1.93
CA SER A 76 0.40 1.98 1.20
C SER A 76 1.21 2.83 2.16
N PRO A 77 2.56 2.84 2.06
CA PRO A 77 3.37 3.78 2.83
C PRO A 77 3.28 5.19 2.26
N SER A 78 3.81 6.15 2.99
CA SER A 78 4.08 7.48 2.46
C SER A 78 5.21 7.40 1.42
N ALA A 79 5.45 8.50 0.68
CA ALA A 79 6.38 8.49 -0.45
C ALA A 79 7.82 8.15 -0.02
N GLU A 80 8.28 8.68 1.11
CA GLU A 80 9.57 8.29 1.70
C GLU A 80 9.33 7.23 2.76
N PHE A 81 9.72 6.00 2.44
CA PHE A 81 9.51 4.84 3.30
C PHE A 81 10.88 4.22 3.57
N VAL A 82 11.44 4.51 4.75
CA VAL A 82 12.83 4.19 5.10
C VAL A 82 12.93 3.80 6.56
N PRO A 83 14.02 3.09 6.95
CA PRO A 83 14.27 2.87 8.37
C PRO A 83 14.40 4.20 9.12
N GLY A 84 13.89 4.26 10.34
CA GLY A 84 13.92 5.47 11.14
C GLY A 84 13.58 5.19 12.59
N GLU A 85 12.77 6.07 13.18
CA GLU A 85 12.39 5.94 14.58
C GLU A 85 11.01 5.32 14.74
N ARG A 86 10.85 4.55 15.81
CA ARG A 86 9.56 4.10 16.27
C ARG A 86 8.97 5.18 17.17
N THR A 87 8.16 6.06 16.58
CA THR A 87 7.56 7.16 17.34
C THR A 87 6.25 6.77 18.01
N GLY A 88 5.53 5.82 17.41
CA GLY A 88 4.21 5.45 17.87
C GLY A 88 3.13 6.48 17.56
N THR A 89 3.49 7.58 16.88
CA THR A 89 2.59 8.69 16.57
C THR A 89 2.60 8.97 15.08
N PHE A 90 1.46 8.73 14.42
CA PHE A 90 1.31 8.91 12.98
C PHE A 90 -0.17 9.07 12.64
N ARG A 91 -0.43 9.46 11.39
CA ARG A 91 -1.80 9.58 10.88
C ARG A 91 -2.13 8.41 9.97
N LEU A 92 -3.39 8.07 9.90
CA LEU A 92 -3.91 7.14 8.90
C LEU A 92 -4.72 7.92 7.88
N GLY A 93 -4.67 7.48 6.63
CA GLY A 93 -5.47 8.04 5.56
C GLY A 93 -6.00 6.93 4.68
N LYS A 94 -6.74 7.29 3.64
CA LYS A 94 -7.32 6.31 2.71
C LYS A 94 -6.58 6.33 1.38
N ASP A 95 -7.01 7.14 0.43
CA ASP A 95 -6.47 7.15 -0.93
C ASP A 95 -5.58 8.34 -1.23
N THR A 96 -5.48 9.29 -0.31
CA THR A 96 -4.71 10.52 -0.49
C THR A 96 -3.34 10.40 0.19
N LEU A 97 -2.29 10.79 -0.52
CA LEU A 97 -0.94 10.82 0.03
C LEU A 97 -0.88 11.77 1.23
N LEU A 98 -0.39 11.27 2.36
CA LEU A 98 -0.19 12.09 3.55
C LEU A 98 1.14 12.80 3.48
N SER A 99 1.15 14.08 3.83
CA SER A 99 2.36 14.90 3.85
C SER A 99 2.28 15.97 4.92
N ASN A 100 3.42 16.54 5.25
CA ASN A 100 3.56 17.69 6.14
C ASN A 100 4.66 18.59 5.59
N GLU A 101 5.10 19.58 6.36
CA GLU A 101 6.14 20.51 5.92
C GLU A 101 7.47 19.82 5.59
N ALA A 102 7.76 18.67 6.19
CA ALA A 102 8.95 17.87 5.92
C ALA A 102 8.79 16.91 4.75
N GLY A 103 7.60 16.87 4.12
CA GLY A 103 7.30 15.98 3.01
C GLY A 103 6.38 14.83 3.40
N SER A 104 6.37 13.79 2.57
CA SER A 104 5.55 12.58 2.79
C SER A 104 6.45 11.46 3.29
N ARG A 105 6.33 11.09 4.55
CA ARG A 105 7.26 10.17 5.22
C ARG A 105 6.58 9.23 6.18
N ILE A 106 7.14 8.04 6.29
CA ILE A 106 6.85 7.09 7.36
C ILE A 106 8.08 6.20 7.59
N SER A 107 8.42 5.93 8.84
CA SER A 107 9.49 4.98 9.15
C SER A 107 9.00 3.54 8.97
N PHE A 108 9.91 2.60 8.70
CA PHE A 108 9.57 1.18 8.70
C PHE A 108 8.96 0.77 10.03
N GLU A 109 9.50 1.31 11.13
CA GLU A 109 9.09 0.97 12.49
C GLU A 109 7.64 1.38 12.76
N ASP A 110 7.26 2.59 12.39
CA ASP A 110 5.87 3.06 12.56
C ASP A 110 4.91 2.38 11.57
N PHE A 111 5.37 2.12 10.35
CA PHE A 111 4.60 1.36 9.38
C PHE A 111 4.25 -0.03 9.93
N ALA A 112 5.23 -0.68 10.58
CA ALA A 112 5.01 -2.00 11.18
C ALA A 112 3.93 -1.95 12.27
N ILE A 113 3.87 -0.88 13.05
CA ILE A 113 2.80 -0.71 14.06
C ILE A 113 1.45 -0.66 13.38
N ALA A 114 1.31 0.13 12.32
CA ALA A 114 0.05 0.25 11.58
C ALA A 114 -0.39 -1.09 10.99
N LEU A 115 0.57 -1.86 10.45
CA LEU A 115 0.31 -3.16 9.87
C LEU A 115 -0.17 -4.17 10.92
N VAL A 116 0.52 -4.25 12.06
CA VAL A 116 0.16 -5.18 13.14
C VAL A 116 -1.19 -4.78 13.74
N ASP A 117 -1.44 -3.48 13.95
CA ASP A 117 -2.72 -3.00 14.47
C ASP A 117 -3.87 -3.41 13.55
N GLU A 118 -3.67 -3.35 12.24
CA GLU A 118 -4.69 -3.75 11.28
C GLU A 118 -4.96 -5.26 11.33
N LEU A 119 -3.90 -6.07 11.52
CA LEU A 119 -4.05 -7.51 11.66
C LEU A 119 -4.80 -7.88 12.95
N GLU A 120 -4.51 -7.21 14.05
CA GLU A 120 -5.14 -7.47 15.34
C GLU A 120 -6.56 -6.93 15.43
N ARG A 121 -6.81 -5.77 14.83
CA ARG A 121 -8.10 -5.08 14.86
C ARG A 121 -8.44 -4.57 13.47
N PRO A 122 -8.96 -5.42 12.59
CA PRO A 122 -9.24 -5.04 11.21
C PRO A 122 -10.23 -3.88 11.11
N GLN A 123 -9.82 -2.81 10.46
CA GLN A 123 -10.63 -1.63 10.20
C GLN A 123 -10.79 -1.34 8.70
N HIS A 124 -9.99 -2.02 7.85
CA HIS A 124 -9.91 -1.71 6.43
C HIS A 124 -10.04 -2.98 5.59
N ILE A 125 -11.09 -3.77 5.86
CA ILE A 125 -11.39 -4.98 5.08
C ILE A 125 -11.83 -4.58 3.68
N ARG A 126 -11.20 -5.16 2.66
CA ARG A 126 -11.45 -4.86 1.23
C ARG A 126 -11.26 -3.38 0.94
N ALA A 127 -10.17 -2.83 1.46
CA ALA A 127 -9.86 -1.43 1.30
C ALA A 127 -8.34 -1.20 1.26
N ARG A 128 -7.96 -0.08 0.67
CA ARG A 128 -6.61 0.45 0.79
C ARG A 128 -6.61 1.52 1.87
N PHE A 129 -5.55 1.57 2.67
CA PHE A 129 -5.30 2.71 3.54
C PHE A 129 -3.81 3.06 3.52
N THR A 130 -3.48 4.21 4.07
CA THR A 130 -2.10 4.69 4.11
C THR A 130 -1.76 5.23 5.49
N VAL A 131 -0.47 5.39 5.75
CA VAL A 131 0.06 5.86 7.02
C VAL A 131 1.20 6.85 6.77
N GLY A 132 1.24 7.92 7.55
CA GLY A 132 2.26 8.96 7.40
C GLY A 132 2.29 9.92 8.57
N TYR A 133 3.28 10.76 8.56
CA TYR A 133 3.44 11.80 9.57
C TYR A 133 2.67 13.07 9.26
#